data_aa77be97a798fe495e5874f18ace2183
#
_entry.id   aa77be97a798fe495e5874f18ace2183
#
_cell.length_a   1.000
_cell.length_b   1.000
_cell.length_c   1.000
_cell.angle_alpha   90.00
_cell.angle_beta   90.00
_cell.angle_gamma   90.00
#
_symmetry.space_group_name_H-M   'P 1'
#
loop_
_entity.id
_entity.type
_entity.pdbx_description
1 polymer ?
#
loop_
_entity_poly.entity_id
_entity_poly.type
_entity_poly.pdbx_seq_one_letter_code
_entity_poly.pdbx_strand_id
1 'polypeptide(L)'
;MILFEISIIVGETVNIMDILDKDRLKESRLKLGITKQEAAKRIQISQPAYLRYEAGSRNPSIQLISKMAEVFSTSTDYLIGKSTDSSPNRIIVEQNESPSLFSLIEICQALNVDQLARLTAYAKALSDITPHSNK
;
A
#
# COMPACT_ATOMS: atom_id res chain seq x y z
N MET A 1 -0.73 -28.22 -0.70
CA MET A 1 -1.34 -29.30 -1.52
C MET A 1 -2.85 -29.14 -1.70
N ILE A 2 -3.59 -28.82 -0.68
CA ILE A 2 -5.06 -28.60 -0.78
C ILE A 2 -5.42 -27.42 -1.69
N LEU A 3 -4.62 -26.33 -1.70
CA LEU A 3 -4.79 -25.17 -2.59
C LEU A 3 -4.57 -25.49 -4.07
N PHE A 4 -3.78 -26.52 -4.37
CA PHE A 4 -3.50 -26.98 -5.73
C PHE A 4 -4.73 -27.65 -6.36
N GLU A 5 -5.43 -28.47 -5.61
CA GLU A 5 -6.64 -29.18 -6.05
C GLU A 5 -7.83 -28.23 -6.25
N ILE A 6 -7.95 -27.19 -5.41
CA ILE A 6 -9.00 -26.18 -5.53
C ILE A 6 -8.83 -25.34 -6.79
N SER A 7 -7.58 -25.00 -7.18
CA SER A 7 -7.28 -24.26 -8.39
C SER A 7 -7.66 -25.02 -9.67
N ILE A 8 -7.55 -26.34 -9.66
CA ILE A 8 -7.94 -27.22 -10.78
C ILE A 8 -9.46 -27.32 -10.91
N ILE A 9 -10.18 -27.35 -9.79
CA ILE A 9 -11.64 -27.51 -9.76
C ILE A 9 -12.37 -26.26 -10.27
N VAL A 10 -11.83 -25.06 -10.04
CA VAL A 10 -12.45 -23.78 -10.43
C VAL A 10 -12.16 -23.42 -11.89
N GLY A 11 -11.28 -24.17 -12.60
CA GLY A 11 -10.95 -23.92 -13.99
C GLY A 11 -10.19 -22.62 -14.26
N GLU A 12 -9.81 -21.92 -13.23
CA GLU A 12 -8.91 -20.77 -13.32
C GLU A 12 -7.47 -21.28 -13.28
N THR A 13 -6.73 -21.07 -14.37
CA THR A 13 -5.29 -21.24 -14.37
C THR A 13 -4.67 -20.13 -13.53
N VAL A 14 -4.77 -20.26 -12.21
CA VAL A 14 -3.96 -19.44 -11.31
C VAL A 14 -2.52 -19.90 -11.52
N ASN A 15 -1.74 -19.11 -12.23
CA ASN A 15 -0.32 -19.34 -12.34
C ASN A 15 0.29 -19.13 -10.96
N ILE A 16 0.52 -20.22 -10.22
CA ILE A 16 1.07 -20.23 -8.85
C ILE A 16 2.44 -19.54 -8.78
N MET A 17 3.02 -19.26 -9.94
CA MET A 17 4.29 -18.52 -10.09
C MET A 17 4.12 -17.01 -10.06
N ASP A 18 2.90 -16.46 -10.19
CA ASP A 18 2.67 -15.02 -10.15
C ASP A 18 2.44 -14.58 -8.69
N ILE A 19 3.51 -14.16 -8.04
CA ILE A 19 3.46 -13.65 -6.67
C ILE A 19 2.76 -12.28 -6.65
N LEU A 20 3.04 -11.43 -7.64
CA LEU A 20 2.46 -10.09 -7.75
C LEU A 20 1.14 -10.13 -8.51
N ASP A 21 0.10 -9.55 -7.93
CA ASP A 21 -1.14 -9.24 -8.63
C ASP A 21 -0.96 -7.95 -9.45
N LYS A 22 -0.81 -8.11 -10.76
CA LYS A 22 -0.57 -7.00 -11.71
C LYS A 22 -1.70 -5.97 -11.73
N ASP A 23 -2.94 -6.40 -11.53
CA ASP A 23 -4.10 -5.51 -11.57
C ASP A 23 -4.15 -4.63 -10.32
N ARG A 24 -3.79 -5.17 -9.17
CA ARG A 24 -3.64 -4.42 -7.92
C ARG A 24 -2.45 -3.47 -7.95
N LEU A 25 -1.36 -3.86 -8.59
CA LEU A 25 -0.23 -2.94 -8.83
C LEU A 25 -0.68 -1.74 -9.67
N LYS A 26 -1.36 -1.99 -10.77
CA LYS A 26 -1.90 -0.95 -11.65
C LYS A 26 -2.90 -0.05 -10.92
N GLU A 27 -3.82 -0.64 -10.17
CA GLU A 27 -4.81 0.10 -9.36
C GLU A 27 -4.12 1.02 -8.36
N SER A 28 -3.12 0.52 -7.63
CA SER A 28 -2.37 1.30 -6.65
C SER A 28 -1.66 2.51 -7.30
N ARG A 29 -1.08 2.34 -8.48
CA ARG A 29 -0.49 3.44 -9.25
C ARG A 29 -1.54 4.47 -9.67
N LEU A 30 -2.68 4.00 -10.18
CA LEU A 30 -3.76 4.88 -10.66
C LEU A 30 -4.38 5.68 -9.51
N LYS A 31 -4.50 5.10 -8.32
CA LYS A 31 -4.96 5.83 -7.11
C LYS A 31 -4.06 7.01 -6.77
N LEU A 32 -2.75 6.90 -7.01
CA LEU A 32 -1.81 8.01 -6.84
C LEU A 32 -1.82 9.01 -8.01
N GLY A 33 -2.50 8.71 -9.11
CA GLY A 33 -2.53 9.56 -10.30
C GLY A 33 -1.19 9.71 -11.02
N ILE A 34 -0.27 8.75 -10.86
CA ILE A 34 1.06 8.83 -11.46
C ILE A 34 1.19 7.97 -12.71
N THR A 35 2.10 8.38 -13.61
CA THR A 35 2.42 7.62 -14.82
C THR A 35 3.29 6.41 -14.52
N LYS A 36 3.36 5.46 -15.45
CA LYS A 36 4.26 4.29 -15.36
C LYS A 36 5.73 4.71 -15.25
N GLN A 37 6.12 5.77 -15.95
CA GLN A 37 7.46 6.33 -15.87
C GLN A 37 7.77 6.88 -14.48
N GLU A 38 6.86 7.64 -13.91
CA GLU A 38 7.01 8.19 -12.55
C GLU A 38 7.03 7.08 -11.50
N ALA A 39 6.18 6.06 -11.66
CA ALA A 39 6.18 4.88 -10.80
C ALA A 39 7.54 4.17 -10.81
N ALA A 40 8.10 3.90 -12.00
CA ALA A 40 9.41 3.29 -12.14
C ALA A 40 10.51 4.13 -11.45
N LYS A 41 10.47 5.45 -11.63
CA LYS A 41 11.41 6.39 -11.01
C LYS A 41 11.35 6.34 -9.48
N ARG A 42 10.15 6.38 -8.89
CA ARG A 42 9.96 6.31 -7.43
C ARG A 42 10.40 4.97 -6.83
N ILE A 43 10.15 3.88 -7.54
CA ILE A 43 10.61 2.54 -7.14
C ILE A 43 12.11 2.37 -7.36
N GLN A 44 12.75 3.25 -8.15
CA GLN A 44 14.16 3.22 -8.54
C GLN A 44 14.51 1.99 -9.41
N ILE A 45 13.66 1.71 -10.40
CA ILE A 45 13.87 0.71 -11.43
C ILE A 45 13.74 1.33 -12.81
N SER A 46 14.18 0.62 -13.85
CA SER A 46 13.98 1.08 -15.22
C SER A 46 12.50 1.03 -15.62
N GLN A 47 12.08 1.94 -16.48
CA GLN A 47 10.72 1.96 -17.01
C GLN A 47 10.36 0.64 -17.74
N PRO A 48 11.23 0.06 -18.59
CA PRO A 48 10.94 -1.25 -19.20
C PRO A 48 10.72 -2.37 -18.17
N ALA A 49 11.45 -2.36 -17.05
CA ALA A 49 11.24 -3.33 -15.99
C ALA A 49 9.86 -3.16 -15.34
N TYR A 50 9.46 -1.93 -15.00
CA TYR A 50 8.14 -1.65 -14.46
C TYR A 50 7.01 -2.08 -15.40
N LEU A 51 7.14 -1.78 -16.70
CA LEU A 51 6.16 -2.18 -17.70
C LEU A 51 5.92 -3.70 -17.72
N ARG A 52 6.99 -4.49 -17.57
CA ARG A 52 6.89 -5.95 -17.53
C ARG A 52 6.17 -6.45 -16.27
N TYR A 53 6.38 -5.79 -15.13
CA TYR A 53 5.67 -6.13 -13.88
C TYR A 53 4.17 -5.81 -13.98
N GLU A 54 3.81 -4.63 -14.46
CA GLU A 54 2.40 -4.24 -14.62
C GLU A 54 1.68 -5.01 -15.75
N ALA A 55 2.44 -5.51 -16.74
CA ALA A 55 1.91 -6.41 -17.78
C ALA A 55 1.77 -7.87 -17.33
N GLY A 56 2.38 -8.24 -16.20
CA GLY A 56 2.41 -9.62 -15.71
C GLY A 56 3.39 -10.54 -16.45
N SER A 57 4.27 -9.98 -17.31
CA SER A 57 5.26 -10.77 -18.06
C SER A 57 6.53 -11.08 -17.27
N ARG A 58 6.69 -10.51 -16.08
CA ARG A 58 7.81 -10.76 -15.17
C ARG A 58 7.36 -10.60 -13.72
N ASN A 59 7.85 -11.47 -12.85
CA ASN A 59 7.64 -11.40 -11.42
C ASN A 59 8.79 -10.64 -10.72
N PRO A 60 8.48 -9.65 -9.87
CA PRO A 60 9.47 -9.00 -9.04
C PRO A 60 9.88 -9.87 -7.84
N SER A 61 11.01 -9.55 -7.23
CA SER A 61 11.38 -10.13 -5.93
C SER A 61 10.46 -9.63 -4.81
N ILE A 62 10.39 -10.37 -3.70
CA ILE A 62 9.60 -9.96 -2.53
C ILE A 62 10.08 -8.60 -1.98
N GLN A 63 11.39 -8.35 -1.99
CA GLN A 63 11.97 -7.08 -1.60
C GLN A 63 11.48 -5.93 -2.48
N LEU A 64 11.37 -6.18 -3.79
CA LEU A 64 10.85 -5.18 -4.72
C LEU A 64 9.35 -4.95 -4.54
N ILE A 65 8.57 -6.01 -4.27
CA ILE A 65 7.13 -5.87 -3.94
C ILE A 65 6.95 -5.04 -2.66
N SER A 66 7.78 -5.26 -1.64
CA SER A 66 7.76 -4.46 -0.41
C SER A 66 8.03 -2.98 -0.70
N LYS A 67 8.99 -2.68 -1.54
CA LYS A 67 9.29 -1.31 -1.98
C LYS A 67 8.16 -0.69 -2.79
N MET A 68 7.53 -1.47 -3.67
CA MET A 68 6.33 -1.04 -4.41
C MET A 68 5.18 -0.68 -3.44
N ALA A 69 4.96 -1.50 -2.42
CA ALA A 69 3.95 -1.25 -1.40
C ALA A 69 4.20 0.07 -0.66
N GLU A 70 5.43 0.37 -0.29
CA GLU A 70 5.81 1.65 0.34
C GLU A 70 5.56 2.83 -0.59
N VAL A 71 6.03 2.77 -1.82
CA VAL A 71 5.90 3.84 -2.81
C VAL A 71 4.44 4.13 -3.16
N PHE A 72 3.61 3.09 -3.23
CA PHE A 72 2.19 3.22 -3.58
C PHE A 72 1.27 3.38 -2.37
N SER A 73 1.82 3.50 -1.17
CA SER A 73 1.06 3.64 0.09
C SER A 73 0.02 2.53 0.25
N THR A 74 0.45 1.30 0.00
CA THR A 74 -0.36 0.10 0.16
C THR A 74 0.40 -0.96 0.96
N SER A 75 -0.16 -2.16 1.10
CA SER A 75 0.48 -3.28 1.79
C SER A 75 1.03 -4.32 0.81
N THR A 76 2.06 -5.03 1.24
CA THR A 76 2.59 -6.19 0.50
C THR A 76 1.50 -7.25 0.33
N ASP A 77 0.72 -7.52 1.38
CA ASP A 77 -0.38 -8.50 1.35
C ASP A 77 -1.46 -8.13 0.33
N TYR A 78 -1.75 -6.85 0.15
CA TYR A 78 -2.64 -6.39 -0.90
C TYR A 78 -2.07 -6.65 -2.29
N LEU A 79 -0.81 -6.30 -2.52
CA LEU A 79 -0.15 -6.47 -3.83
C LEU A 79 0.01 -7.94 -4.26
N ILE A 80 0.10 -8.86 -3.30
CA ILE A 80 0.19 -10.31 -3.59
C ILE A 80 -1.14 -11.05 -3.50
N GLY A 81 -2.24 -10.32 -3.31
CA GLY A 81 -3.58 -10.90 -3.30
C GLY A 81 -4.01 -11.58 -2.00
N LYS A 82 -3.23 -11.49 -0.93
CA LYS A 82 -3.58 -12.08 0.38
C LYS A 82 -4.60 -11.28 1.17
N SER A 83 -4.71 -9.98 0.94
CA SER A 83 -5.64 -9.09 1.61
C SER A 83 -6.43 -8.27 0.60
N THR A 84 -7.68 -7.97 0.91
CA THR A 84 -8.49 -6.99 0.16
C THR A 84 -8.30 -5.56 0.66
N ASP A 85 -7.70 -5.40 1.84
CA ASP A 85 -7.40 -4.10 2.42
C ASP A 85 -6.10 -3.53 1.81
N SER A 86 -6.22 -2.43 1.11
CA SER A 86 -5.10 -1.72 0.49
C SER A 86 -4.41 -0.73 1.43
N SER A 87 -4.80 -0.65 2.70
CA SER A 87 -4.17 0.23 3.68
C SER A 87 -2.70 -0.13 3.89
N PRO A 88 -1.80 0.86 4.01
CA PRO A 88 -0.39 0.58 4.22
C PRO A 88 -0.15 -0.03 5.61
N ASN A 89 0.80 -0.97 5.70
CA ASN A 89 1.19 -1.58 6.96
C ASN A 89 1.91 -0.61 7.90
N ARG A 90 2.47 0.45 7.34
CA ARG A 90 3.16 1.50 8.09
C ARG A 90 3.00 2.85 7.39
N ILE A 91 2.99 3.90 8.19
CA ILE A 91 3.03 5.28 7.73
C ILE A 91 4.38 5.85 8.17
N ILE A 92 5.11 6.47 7.26
CA ILE A 92 6.37 7.16 7.55
C ILE A 92 6.05 8.64 7.69
N VAL A 93 6.43 9.22 8.83
CA VAL A 93 6.27 10.66 9.10
C VAL A 93 7.65 11.23 9.41
N GLU A 94 8.09 12.18 8.61
CA GLU A 94 9.34 12.88 8.80
C GLU A 94 9.14 14.21 9.51
N GLN A 95 9.97 14.49 10.51
CA GLN A 95 9.87 15.68 11.35
C GLN A 95 9.95 16.98 10.54
N ASN A 96 10.80 17.03 9.53
CA ASN A 96 11.00 18.19 8.65
C ASN A 96 9.80 18.45 7.71
N GLU A 97 9.07 17.42 7.32
CA GLU A 97 7.91 17.53 6.43
C GLU A 97 6.60 17.85 7.19
N SER A 98 6.44 17.26 8.34
CA SER A 98 5.22 17.41 9.16
C SER A 98 5.54 17.51 10.66
N PRO A 99 6.11 18.65 11.13
CA PRO A 99 6.55 18.78 12.51
C PRO A 99 5.43 18.56 13.56
N SER A 100 4.25 19.08 13.28
CA SER A 100 3.08 18.96 14.18
C SER A 100 2.58 17.53 14.29
N LEU A 101 2.55 16.79 13.17
CA LEU A 101 2.16 15.38 13.15
C LEU A 101 3.22 14.52 13.85
N PHE A 102 4.49 14.81 13.61
CA PHE A 102 5.59 14.11 14.27
C PHE A 102 5.52 14.26 15.79
N SER A 103 5.33 15.50 16.28
CA SER A 103 5.17 15.79 17.70
C SER A 103 3.95 15.08 18.30
N LEU A 104 2.82 15.02 17.58
CA LEU A 104 1.64 14.29 18.02
C LEU A 104 1.93 12.79 18.18
N ILE A 105 2.68 12.20 17.25
CA ILE A 105 3.07 10.79 17.33
C ILE A 105 3.95 10.53 18.56
N GLU A 106 4.92 11.41 18.86
CA GLU A 106 5.74 11.31 20.06
C GLU A 106 4.89 11.30 21.34
N ILE A 107 3.89 12.18 21.43
CA ILE A 107 2.96 12.20 22.55
C ILE A 107 2.15 10.89 22.61
N CYS A 108 1.66 10.41 21.48
CA CYS A 108 0.88 9.17 21.41
C CYS A 108 1.63 7.94 21.92
N GLN A 109 2.94 7.89 21.75
CA GLN A 109 3.77 6.77 22.23
C GLN A 109 3.75 6.62 23.77
N ALA A 110 3.50 7.67 24.49
CA ALA A 110 3.40 7.68 25.95
C ALA A 110 2.00 7.35 26.49
N LEU A 111 1.00 7.25 25.63
CA LEU A 111 -0.40 7.00 26.01
C LEU A 111 -0.70 5.51 26.11
N ASN A 112 -1.56 5.15 27.06
CA ASN A 112 -2.10 3.80 27.16
C ASN A 112 -3.22 3.55 26.13
N VAL A 113 -3.70 2.32 26.02
CA VAL A 113 -4.70 1.90 25.02
C VAL A 113 -6.03 2.69 25.16
N ASP A 114 -6.50 2.94 26.38
CA ASP A 114 -7.73 3.68 26.64
C ASP A 114 -7.57 5.17 26.23
N GLN A 115 -6.45 5.77 26.55
CA GLN A 115 -6.13 7.15 26.15
C GLN A 115 -6.01 7.28 24.62
N LEU A 116 -5.39 6.31 23.96
CA LEU A 116 -5.31 6.28 22.49
C LEU A 116 -6.68 6.13 21.84
N ALA A 117 -7.57 5.30 22.42
CA ALA A 117 -8.94 5.16 21.92
C ALA A 117 -9.73 6.47 22.01
N ARG A 118 -9.60 7.21 23.12
CA ARG A 118 -10.23 8.53 23.31
C ARG A 118 -9.67 9.55 22.32
N LEU A 119 -8.35 9.59 22.15
CA LEU A 119 -7.71 10.48 21.19
C LEU A 119 -8.16 10.18 19.75
N THR A 120 -8.26 8.92 19.39
CA THR A 120 -8.76 8.49 18.07
C THR A 120 -10.19 8.94 17.84
N ALA A 121 -11.07 8.79 18.82
CA ALA A 121 -12.46 9.27 18.75
C ALA A 121 -12.52 10.79 18.58
N TYR A 122 -11.71 11.54 19.31
CA TYR A 122 -11.60 13.00 19.18
C TYR A 122 -11.10 13.43 17.79
N ALA A 123 -10.05 12.77 17.28
CA ALA A 123 -9.51 13.05 15.95
C ALA A 123 -10.55 12.79 14.84
N LYS A 124 -11.32 11.72 14.94
CA LYS A 124 -12.43 11.45 14.03
C LYS A 124 -13.50 12.55 14.08
N ALA A 125 -13.91 12.96 15.27
CA ALA A 125 -14.88 14.04 15.44
C ALA A 125 -14.38 15.36 14.83
N LEU A 126 -13.11 15.70 14.99
CA LEU A 126 -12.51 16.87 14.36
C LEU A 126 -12.53 16.77 12.83
N SER A 127 -12.22 15.61 12.28
CA SER A 127 -12.24 15.33 10.84
C SER A 127 -13.65 15.53 10.24
N ASP A 128 -14.70 15.19 10.97
CA ASP A 128 -16.10 15.34 10.53
C ASP A 128 -16.61 16.80 10.61
N ILE A 129 -16.03 17.60 11.50
CA ILE A 129 -16.45 19.01 11.72
C ILE A 129 -15.78 19.97 10.74
N THR A 130 -14.56 19.66 10.29
CA THR A 130 -13.87 20.52 9.31
C THR A 130 -14.45 20.29 7.92
N PRO A 131 -15.19 21.25 7.34
CA PRO A 131 -15.52 21.17 5.93
C PRO A 131 -14.20 21.13 5.16
N HIS A 132 -14.09 20.18 4.23
CA HIS A 132 -12.96 20.14 3.31
C HIS A 132 -12.90 21.47 2.55
N SER A 133 -12.15 22.44 3.07
CA SER A 133 -11.81 23.63 2.32
C SER A 133 -10.75 23.23 1.30
N ASN A 134 -11.21 22.72 0.17
CA ASN A 134 -10.41 22.66 -1.03
C ASN A 134 -10.08 24.09 -1.45
N LYS A 135 -8.90 24.52 -1.14
CA LYS A 135 -8.24 25.59 -1.86
C LYS A 135 -6.89 25.13 -2.34
#